data_c1223209515921fcce0d3191f9fdaa5c
#
_entry.id   c1223209515921fcce0d3191f9fdaa5c
#
_cell.length_a   1.000
_cell.length_b   1.000
_cell.length_c   1.000
_cell.angle_alpha   90.00
_cell.angle_beta   90.00
_cell.angle_gamma   90.00
#
_symmetry.space_group_name_H-M   'P 1'
#
loop_
_entity.id
_entity.type
_entity.pdbx_description
1 polymer ?
#
loop_
_entity_poly.entity_id
_entity_poly.type
_entity_poly.pdbx_seq_one_letter_code
_entity_poly.pdbx_strand_id
1 'polypeptide(L)'
;MYRKCMIFLNEWLKSADRKPLVIRGARQVGKTWVVRNLAQENQLKLVEINLEKKPQLASLFESNDPHQILSNISAFAGSIDPRKSILFLDEIQAAPEIFAKLRWFAEDMPELPVIAAGSLLEFVLANHTFSMPVGRINYMYLEPLSFEEFLLAKNKSDLSNYIKQYRLENEIPTAIHEQLITYFKEYIIIGGMPRAVESWITNHSLSSVNQIHHDLIATYRDDFAKYSGRLSVERLDEVMMAVPLFLGKKFMCSKVNPTAQSAAIKQALDLLCKAKICHKVSGSAANGVPLAAELQEKYLKVIFIDVGLCSAVLGLSLDQLTLIKDLDLINKGGISEQVVGQILRTIVPLYIDPSLFYWHRDEKGSSAEVDYVMQYQNKIIPVEVKAGSTGSLKSLHLFMNLKQLPLAVRISSGLPNKNEIAVKNP
;
A
#
# COMPACT_ATOMS: atom_id res chain seq x y z
N MET A 1 3.34 -8.38 -16.66
CA MET A 1 4.05 -8.37 -15.33
C MET A 1 3.22 -9.14 -14.31
N TYR A 2 3.80 -10.07 -13.57
CA TYR A 2 3.04 -10.87 -12.58
C TYR A 2 2.64 -10.02 -11.36
N ARG A 3 1.40 -10.22 -10.84
CA ARG A 3 0.91 -9.62 -9.61
C ARG A 3 0.34 -10.70 -8.70
N LYS A 4 0.76 -10.72 -7.43
CA LYS A 4 0.28 -11.70 -6.43
C LYS A 4 -1.24 -11.64 -6.23
N CYS A 5 -1.83 -10.46 -6.38
CA CYS A 5 -3.27 -10.27 -6.27
C CYS A 5 -4.08 -11.09 -7.28
N MET A 6 -3.47 -11.59 -8.36
CA MET A 6 -4.14 -12.46 -9.34
C MET A 6 -4.61 -13.78 -8.72
N ILE A 7 -3.91 -14.29 -7.69
CA ILE A 7 -4.35 -15.49 -6.95
C ILE A 7 -5.71 -15.20 -6.30
N PHE A 8 -5.78 -14.12 -5.52
CA PHE A 8 -7.02 -13.69 -4.86
C PHE A 8 -8.15 -13.41 -5.87
N LEU A 9 -7.85 -12.74 -6.97
CA LEU A 9 -8.84 -12.42 -8.01
C LEU A 9 -9.39 -13.67 -8.68
N ASN A 10 -8.55 -14.68 -8.94
CA ASN A 10 -8.99 -15.96 -9.51
C ASN A 10 -9.81 -16.79 -8.49
N GLU A 11 -9.49 -16.73 -7.20
CA GLU A 11 -10.29 -17.34 -6.14
C GLU A 11 -11.64 -16.64 -6.01
N TRP A 12 -11.66 -15.30 -5.98
CA TRP A 12 -12.89 -14.52 -5.97
C TRP A 12 -13.76 -14.81 -7.19
N LEU A 13 -13.17 -14.89 -8.38
CA LEU A 13 -13.91 -15.15 -9.62
C LEU A 13 -14.62 -16.52 -9.59
N LYS A 14 -14.04 -17.51 -8.94
CA LYS A 14 -14.57 -18.89 -8.82
C LYS A 14 -15.47 -19.08 -7.60
N SER A 15 -15.56 -18.11 -6.71
CA SER A 15 -16.36 -18.23 -5.49
C SER A 15 -17.86 -18.32 -5.79
N ALA A 16 -18.56 -19.26 -5.15
CA ALA A 16 -20.02 -19.37 -5.24
C ALA A 16 -20.73 -18.19 -4.55
N ASP A 17 -20.15 -17.65 -3.47
CA ASP A 17 -20.68 -16.52 -2.71
C ASP A 17 -20.05 -15.18 -3.18
N ARG A 18 -19.64 -15.11 -4.45
CA ARG A 18 -19.05 -13.92 -5.04
C ARG A 18 -20.00 -12.74 -4.96
N LYS A 19 -19.47 -11.63 -4.45
CA LYS A 19 -20.11 -10.31 -4.46
C LYS A 19 -19.35 -9.37 -5.39
N PRO A 20 -19.94 -8.30 -5.90
CA PRO A 20 -19.20 -7.26 -6.61
C PRO A 20 -17.94 -6.85 -5.85
N LEU A 21 -16.82 -6.76 -6.57
CA LEU A 21 -15.52 -6.46 -6.00
C LEU A 21 -15.17 -4.99 -6.21
N VAL A 22 -14.79 -4.31 -5.14
CA VAL A 22 -14.31 -2.93 -5.18
C VAL A 22 -12.81 -2.91 -4.96
N ILE A 23 -12.05 -2.54 -6.01
CA ILE A 23 -10.59 -2.44 -5.94
C ILE A 23 -10.21 -1.03 -5.51
N ARG A 24 -9.59 -0.92 -4.35
CA ARG A 24 -9.05 0.32 -3.77
C ARG A 24 -7.54 0.36 -3.89
N GLY A 25 -6.98 1.53 -3.97
CA GLY A 25 -5.53 1.76 -4.05
C GLY A 25 -5.23 3.07 -4.75
N ALA A 26 -4.02 3.58 -4.58
CA ALA A 26 -3.60 4.84 -5.16
C ALA A 26 -3.68 4.86 -6.70
N ARG A 27 -3.55 6.05 -7.26
CA ARG A 27 -3.46 6.20 -8.72
C ARG A 27 -2.21 5.51 -9.25
N GLN A 28 -2.33 4.86 -10.42
CA GLN A 28 -1.26 4.18 -11.16
C GLN A 28 -0.61 2.96 -10.49
N VAL A 29 -1.22 2.36 -9.46
CA VAL A 29 -0.78 1.07 -8.88
C VAL A 29 -1.18 -0.17 -9.71
N GLY A 30 -1.91 0.04 -10.83
CA GLY A 30 -2.24 -1.01 -11.78
C GLY A 30 -3.65 -1.61 -11.65
N LYS A 31 -4.63 -0.92 -11.05
CA LYS A 31 -6.01 -1.41 -10.87
C LYS A 31 -6.66 -1.89 -12.19
N THR A 32 -6.66 -1.04 -13.20
CA THR A 32 -7.22 -1.37 -14.52
C THR A 32 -6.49 -2.54 -15.18
N TRP A 33 -5.15 -2.58 -15.03
CA TRP A 33 -4.33 -3.65 -15.60
C TRP A 33 -4.70 -5.02 -15.01
N VAL A 34 -4.86 -5.14 -13.70
CA VAL A 34 -5.17 -6.43 -13.05
C VAL A 34 -6.54 -6.97 -13.47
N VAL A 35 -7.53 -6.10 -13.71
CA VAL A 35 -8.86 -6.52 -14.19
C VAL A 35 -8.80 -7.00 -15.65
N ARG A 36 -8.09 -6.26 -16.52
CA ARG A 36 -7.89 -6.67 -17.92
C ARG A 36 -7.15 -8.00 -18.00
N ASN A 37 -6.10 -8.19 -17.17
CA ASN A 37 -5.34 -9.42 -17.11
C ASN A 37 -6.20 -10.60 -16.59
N LEU A 38 -7.04 -10.37 -15.58
CA LEU A 38 -7.99 -11.37 -15.07
C LEU A 38 -8.92 -11.87 -16.17
N ALA A 39 -9.50 -10.96 -16.94
CA ALA A 39 -10.39 -11.30 -18.05
C ALA A 39 -9.63 -12.10 -19.13
N GLN A 40 -8.43 -11.68 -19.48
CA GLN A 40 -7.59 -12.34 -20.48
C GLN A 40 -7.19 -13.76 -20.04
N GLU A 41 -6.68 -13.94 -18.82
CA GLU A 41 -6.27 -15.26 -18.30
C GLU A 41 -7.42 -16.27 -18.24
N ASN A 42 -8.64 -15.79 -17.95
CA ASN A 42 -9.83 -16.62 -17.84
C ASN A 42 -10.66 -16.69 -19.14
N GLN A 43 -10.19 -16.09 -20.25
CA GLN A 43 -10.86 -16.04 -21.54
C GLN A 43 -12.30 -15.49 -21.46
N LEU A 44 -12.52 -14.49 -20.57
CA LEU A 44 -13.80 -13.83 -20.38
C LEU A 44 -13.87 -12.54 -21.21
N LYS A 45 -15.07 -12.23 -21.72
CA LYS A 45 -15.33 -10.94 -22.35
C LYS A 45 -15.27 -9.84 -21.29
N LEU A 46 -14.35 -8.87 -21.47
CA LEU A 46 -14.32 -7.68 -20.61
C LEU A 46 -15.25 -6.60 -21.15
N VAL A 47 -16.25 -6.24 -20.36
CA VAL A 47 -17.12 -5.08 -20.62
C VAL A 47 -16.66 -3.95 -19.74
N GLU A 48 -15.75 -3.12 -20.25
CA GLU A 48 -15.13 -2.02 -19.51
C GLU A 48 -15.88 -0.72 -19.76
N ILE A 49 -16.39 -0.10 -18.69
CA ILE A 49 -17.05 1.19 -18.68
C ILE A 49 -16.21 2.15 -17.85
N ASN A 50 -15.47 3.03 -18.52
CA ASN A 50 -14.71 4.09 -17.87
C ASN A 50 -15.55 5.34 -17.72
N LEU A 51 -15.98 5.65 -16.49
CA LEU A 51 -16.91 6.71 -16.16
C LEU A 51 -16.28 8.11 -16.17
N GLU A 52 -14.95 8.21 -16.00
CA GLU A 52 -14.26 9.50 -16.18
C GLU A 52 -14.12 9.86 -17.66
N LYS A 53 -13.80 8.87 -18.51
CA LYS A 53 -13.65 9.10 -19.96
C LYS A 53 -14.97 9.33 -20.68
N LYS A 54 -16.06 8.67 -20.23
CA LYS A 54 -17.39 8.71 -20.84
C LYS A 54 -18.48 8.91 -19.76
N PRO A 55 -18.59 10.12 -19.17
CA PRO A 55 -19.53 10.37 -18.06
C PRO A 55 -21.00 10.11 -18.44
N GLN A 56 -21.37 10.29 -19.72
CA GLN A 56 -22.73 10.03 -20.22
C GLN A 56 -23.16 8.56 -20.05
N LEU A 57 -22.23 7.61 -19.91
CA LEU A 57 -22.56 6.21 -19.68
C LEU A 57 -23.14 5.95 -18.28
N ALA A 58 -23.07 6.90 -17.36
CA ALA A 58 -23.76 6.81 -16.08
C ALA A 58 -25.28 6.62 -16.24
N SER A 59 -25.88 7.18 -17.30
CA SER A 59 -27.31 7.02 -17.59
C SER A 59 -27.75 5.58 -17.86
N LEU A 60 -26.84 4.69 -18.24
CA LEU A 60 -27.13 3.26 -18.40
C LEU A 60 -27.49 2.58 -17.06
N PHE A 61 -27.17 3.20 -15.92
CA PHE A 61 -27.34 2.69 -14.56
C PHE A 61 -28.48 3.37 -13.78
N GLU A 62 -29.37 4.11 -14.42
CA GLU A 62 -30.48 4.79 -13.72
C GLU A 62 -31.44 3.80 -13.06
N SER A 63 -31.72 2.66 -13.69
CA SER A 63 -32.57 1.61 -13.14
C SER A 63 -31.90 0.98 -11.87
N ASN A 64 -32.74 0.44 -10.97
CA ASN A 64 -32.32 -0.44 -9.91
C ASN A 64 -32.34 -1.92 -10.31
N ASP A 65 -32.94 -2.25 -11.44
CA ASP A 65 -32.97 -3.61 -11.97
C ASP A 65 -31.68 -3.91 -12.75
N PRO A 66 -30.81 -4.85 -12.29
CA PRO A 66 -29.58 -5.19 -12.97
C PRO A 66 -29.82 -5.81 -14.37
N HIS A 67 -30.95 -6.46 -14.60
CA HIS A 67 -31.29 -6.99 -15.93
C HIS A 67 -31.55 -5.84 -16.92
N GLN A 68 -32.27 -4.79 -16.51
CA GLN A 68 -32.47 -3.60 -17.34
C GLN A 68 -31.15 -2.86 -17.58
N ILE A 69 -30.29 -2.72 -16.52
CA ILE A 69 -28.95 -2.14 -16.66
C ILE A 69 -28.13 -2.94 -17.67
N LEU A 70 -28.11 -4.28 -17.56
CA LEU A 70 -27.36 -5.14 -18.47
C LEU A 70 -27.89 -5.06 -19.91
N SER A 71 -29.20 -4.95 -20.07
CA SER A 71 -29.84 -4.73 -21.40
C SER A 71 -29.36 -3.43 -22.03
N ASN A 72 -29.34 -2.32 -21.25
CA ASN A 72 -28.87 -1.02 -21.71
C ASN A 72 -27.38 -1.08 -22.11
N ILE A 73 -26.54 -1.73 -21.29
CA ILE A 73 -25.12 -1.91 -21.57
C ILE A 73 -24.91 -2.79 -22.80
N SER A 74 -25.73 -3.86 -22.98
CA SER A 74 -25.63 -4.75 -24.12
C SER A 74 -26.01 -4.04 -25.43
N ALA A 75 -26.99 -3.14 -25.40
CA ALA A 75 -27.32 -2.30 -26.55
C ALA A 75 -26.19 -1.37 -26.98
N PHE A 76 -25.37 -0.92 -25.99
CA PHE A 76 -24.22 -0.04 -26.23
C PHE A 76 -22.94 -0.80 -26.62
N ALA A 77 -22.62 -1.90 -25.90
CA ALA A 77 -21.32 -2.62 -25.98
C ALA A 77 -21.41 -3.99 -26.70
N GLY A 78 -22.60 -4.35 -27.20
CA GLY A 78 -22.89 -5.65 -27.80
C GLY A 78 -23.23 -6.71 -26.76
N SER A 79 -23.89 -7.81 -27.22
CA SER A 79 -24.42 -8.88 -26.35
C SER A 79 -23.44 -9.32 -25.24
N ILE A 80 -23.95 -9.40 -24.01
CA ILE A 80 -23.24 -9.78 -22.82
C ILE A 80 -23.83 -11.06 -22.25
N ASP A 81 -23.03 -12.12 -22.22
CA ASP A 81 -23.36 -13.34 -21.50
C ASP A 81 -22.82 -13.21 -20.05
N PRO A 82 -23.69 -13.16 -19.02
CA PRO A 82 -23.26 -12.97 -17.63
C PRO A 82 -22.23 -13.99 -17.14
N ARG A 83 -22.26 -15.21 -17.67
CA ARG A 83 -21.36 -16.30 -17.24
C ARG A 83 -20.01 -16.29 -17.98
N LYS A 84 -19.91 -15.53 -19.08
CA LYS A 84 -18.71 -15.45 -19.94
C LYS A 84 -18.13 -14.05 -20.00
N SER A 85 -18.59 -13.15 -19.14
CA SER A 85 -18.18 -11.75 -19.16
C SER A 85 -17.81 -11.26 -17.77
N ILE A 86 -17.00 -10.21 -17.70
CA ILE A 86 -16.76 -9.39 -16.51
C ILE A 86 -17.25 -7.98 -16.83
N LEU A 87 -18.13 -7.43 -15.99
CA LEU A 87 -18.47 -6.01 -16.02
C LEU A 87 -17.47 -5.24 -15.17
N PHE A 88 -16.73 -4.33 -15.80
CA PHE A 88 -15.73 -3.51 -15.13
C PHE A 88 -16.13 -2.03 -15.15
N LEU A 89 -16.37 -1.46 -13.97
CA LEU A 89 -16.69 -0.06 -13.75
C LEU A 89 -15.40 0.67 -13.32
N ASP A 90 -14.71 1.23 -14.30
CA ASP A 90 -13.44 1.94 -14.04
C ASP A 90 -13.73 3.41 -13.73
N GLU A 91 -12.95 3.98 -12.79
CA GLU A 91 -13.08 5.34 -12.25
C GLU A 91 -14.52 5.63 -11.74
N ILE A 92 -15.08 4.69 -10.97
CA ILE A 92 -16.48 4.73 -10.47
C ILE A 92 -16.76 5.99 -9.63
N GLN A 93 -15.74 6.65 -9.06
CA GLN A 93 -15.92 7.90 -8.33
C GLN A 93 -16.42 9.06 -9.22
N ALA A 94 -16.33 8.95 -10.53
CA ALA A 94 -16.89 9.95 -11.46
C ALA A 94 -18.43 9.89 -11.54
N ALA A 95 -19.03 8.74 -11.12
CA ALA A 95 -20.49 8.56 -11.03
C ALA A 95 -20.82 7.75 -9.76
N PRO A 96 -20.69 8.38 -8.59
CA PRO A 96 -20.70 7.67 -7.31
C PRO A 96 -22.04 7.01 -6.96
N GLU A 97 -23.14 7.48 -7.52
CA GLU A 97 -24.48 6.90 -7.40
C GLU A 97 -24.57 5.46 -7.92
N ILE A 98 -23.71 5.09 -8.88
CA ILE A 98 -23.61 3.72 -9.41
C ILE A 98 -23.15 2.75 -8.31
N PHE A 99 -22.43 3.25 -7.30
CA PHE A 99 -21.96 2.41 -6.21
C PHE A 99 -23.12 1.72 -5.47
N ALA A 100 -24.25 2.42 -5.29
CA ALA A 100 -25.44 1.84 -4.69
C ALA A 100 -26.05 0.69 -5.52
N LYS A 101 -25.85 0.72 -6.86
CA LYS A 101 -26.37 -0.31 -7.77
C LYS A 101 -25.65 -1.65 -7.63
N LEU A 102 -24.42 -1.67 -7.10
CA LEU A 102 -23.66 -2.91 -6.86
C LEU A 102 -24.44 -3.89 -5.97
N ARG A 103 -25.30 -3.39 -5.09
CA ARG A 103 -26.17 -4.22 -4.26
C ARG A 103 -27.06 -5.11 -5.13
N TRP A 104 -27.72 -4.56 -6.13
CA TRP A 104 -28.68 -5.27 -6.97
C TRP A 104 -27.99 -6.34 -7.83
N PHE A 105 -26.77 -6.07 -8.31
CA PHE A 105 -25.97 -7.10 -8.98
C PHE A 105 -25.63 -8.25 -8.04
N ALA A 106 -25.37 -8.00 -6.76
CA ALA A 106 -25.10 -9.05 -5.79
C ALA A 106 -26.33 -9.92 -5.48
N GLU A 107 -27.54 -9.31 -5.44
CA GLU A 107 -28.78 -9.97 -5.04
C GLU A 107 -29.48 -10.67 -6.21
N ASP A 108 -29.55 -10.02 -7.37
CA ASP A 108 -30.41 -10.43 -8.48
C ASP A 108 -29.64 -10.96 -9.71
N MET A 109 -28.29 -10.78 -9.76
CA MET A 109 -27.44 -11.23 -10.89
C MET A 109 -26.06 -11.71 -10.42
N PRO A 110 -25.96 -12.67 -9.46
CA PRO A 110 -24.70 -13.12 -8.90
C PRO A 110 -23.80 -13.84 -9.90
N GLU A 111 -24.35 -14.34 -11.02
CA GLU A 111 -23.57 -14.99 -12.08
C GLU A 111 -22.69 -14.04 -12.85
N LEU A 112 -22.99 -12.73 -12.91
CA LEU A 112 -22.18 -11.73 -13.58
C LEU A 112 -21.08 -11.22 -12.59
N PRO A 113 -19.80 -11.49 -12.86
CA PRO A 113 -18.73 -10.85 -12.11
C PRO A 113 -18.71 -9.33 -12.36
N VAL A 114 -18.90 -8.54 -11.31
CA VAL A 114 -18.83 -7.08 -11.37
C VAL A 114 -17.63 -6.61 -10.57
N ILE A 115 -16.76 -5.83 -11.21
CA ILE A 115 -15.59 -5.20 -10.57
C ILE A 115 -15.72 -3.68 -10.71
N ALA A 116 -15.56 -2.95 -9.63
CA ALA A 116 -15.48 -1.51 -9.63
C ALA A 116 -14.09 -1.07 -9.15
N ALA A 117 -13.51 -0.05 -9.77
CA ALA A 117 -12.23 0.52 -9.34
C ALA A 117 -12.28 2.04 -9.38
N GLY A 118 -11.52 2.65 -8.46
CA GLY A 118 -11.34 4.10 -8.44
C GLY A 118 -10.17 4.50 -7.55
N SER A 119 -9.48 5.58 -7.93
CA SER A 119 -8.29 6.06 -7.20
C SER A 119 -8.63 7.01 -6.05
N LEU A 120 -9.74 7.73 -6.15
CA LEU A 120 -10.20 8.72 -5.18
C LEU A 120 -11.52 8.30 -4.49
N LEU A 121 -11.78 7.00 -4.46
CA LEU A 121 -13.03 6.44 -3.98
C LEU A 121 -13.32 6.80 -2.52
N GLU A 122 -12.28 6.88 -1.67
CA GLU A 122 -12.41 7.23 -0.24
C GLU A 122 -13.02 8.63 -0.03
N PHE A 123 -12.75 9.58 -0.94
CA PHE A 123 -13.30 10.94 -0.85
C PHE A 123 -14.79 10.96 -1.15
N VAL A 124 -15.17 10.23 -2.17
CA VAL A 124 -16.55 10.15 -2.60
C VAL A 124 -17.39 9.41 -1.56
N LEU A 125 -16.88 8.29 -1.05
CA LEU A 125 -17.56 7.49 -0.04
C LEU A 125 -17.65 8.19 1.32
N ALA A 126 -16.77 9.13 1.64
CA ALA A 126 -16.85 9.91 2.88
C ALA A 126 -18.00 10.94 2.89
N ASN A 127 -18.42 11.42 1.71
CA ASN A 127 -19.42 12.49 1.54
C ASN A 127 -20.66 12.06 0.75
N HIS A 128 -20.92 10.76 0.65
CA HIS A 128 -22.02 10.23 -0.16
C HIS A 128 -23.40 10.51 0.47
N THR A 129 -24.40 10.68 -0.40
CA THR A 129 -25.81 10.83 -0.03
C THR A 129 -26.64 9.59 -0.38
N PHE A 130 -26.05 8.59 -1.03
CA PHE A 130 -26.69 7.35 -1.42
C PHE A 130 -26.49 6.23 -0.38
N SER A 131 -27.36 5.21 -0.41
CA SER A 131 -27.26 4.05 0.47
C SER A 131 -26.06 3.17 0.09
N MET A 132 -25.15 2.94 1.05
CA MET A 132 -24.02 2.03 0.85
C MET A 132 -24.50 0.57 0.75
N PRO A 133 -23.93 -0.22 -0.18
CA PRO A 133 -24.26 -1.64 -0.33
C PRO A 133 -23.62 -2.51 0.77
N VAL A 134 -23.95 -2.24 2.03
CA VAL A 134 -23.36 -2.91 3.20
C VAL A 134 -23.60 -4.41 3.13
N GLY A 135 -22.53 -5.20 3.28
CA GLY A 135 -22.58 -6.67 3.23
C GLY A 135 -22.82 -7.25 1.84
N ARG A 136 -22.91 -6.44 0.77
CA ARG A 136 -23.17 -6.86 -0.61
C ARG A 136 -22.01 -6.63 -1.56
N ILE A 137 -20.85 -6.20 -1.05
CA ILE A 137 -19.63 -5.98 -1.81
C ILE A 137 -18.43 -6.59 -1.08
N ASN A 138 -17.43 -6.99 -1.86
CA ASN A 138 -16.10 -7.34 -1.39
C ASN A 138 -15.14 -6.19 -1.66
N TYR A 139 -14.07 -6.08 -0.86
CA TYR A 139 -13.01 -5.12 -1.08
C TYR A 139 -11.69 -5.82 -1.40
N MET A 140 -10.88 -5.17 -2.22
CA MET A 140 -9.47 -5.52 -2.43
C MET A 140 -8.62 -4.26 -2.38
N TYR A 141 -7.55 -4.28 -1.61
CA TYR A 141 -6.59 -3.19 -1.49
C TYR A 141 -5.34 -3.52 -2.30
N LEU A 142 -5.06 -2.69 -3.31
CA LEU A 142 -3.95 -2.89 -4.22
C LEU A 142 -2.83 -1.91 -3.90
N GLU A 143 -1.71 -2.44 -3.44
CA GLU A 143 -0.47 -1.71 -3.15
C GLU A 143 0.47 -1.70 -4.39
N PRO A 144 1.53 -0.87 -4.43
CA PRO A 144 2.62 -1.02 -5.39
C PRO A 144 3.21 -2.44 -5.38
N LEU A 145 4.03 -2.79 -6.38
CA LEU A 145 4.68 -4.10 -6.42
C LEU A 145 5.52 -4.33 -5.15
N SER A 146 5.36 -5.50 -4.55
CA SER A 146 6.26 -5.96 -3.48
C SER A 146 7.65 -6.31 -4.04
N PHE A 147 8.63 -6.44 -3.14
CA PHE A 147 9.97 -6.89 -3.55
C PHE A 147 9.96 -8.25 -4.28
N GLU A 148 9.11 -9.19 -3.85
CA GLU A 148 8.96 -10.47 -4.56
C GLU A 148 8.38 -10.29 -5.98
N GLU A 149 7.39 -9.40 -6.15
CA GLU A 149 6.83 -9.08 -7.47
C GLU A 149 7.87 -8.39 -8.35
N PHE A 150 8.74 -7.55 -7.76
CA PHE A 150 9.87 -6.94 -8.45
C PHE A 150 10.89 -8.00 -8.93
N LEU A 151 11.24 -8.99 -8.09
CA LEU A 151 12.11 -10.11 -8.50
C LEU A 151 11.49 -10.91 -9.65
N LEU A 152 10.19 -11.21 -9.57
CA LEU A 152 9.48 -11.91 -10.65
C LEU A 152 9.45 -11.11 -11.94
N ALA A 153 9.24 -9.79 -11.85
CA ALA A 153 9.30 -8.90 -13.00
C ALA A 153 10.68 -8.88 -13.66
N LYS A 154 11.75 -9.05 -12.90
CA LYS A 154 13.13 -9.20 -13.38
C LYS A 154 13.49 -10.63 -13.86
N ASN A 155 12.51 -11.53 -14.01
CA ASN A 155 12.73 -12.94 -14.33
C ASN A 155 13.63 -13.69 -13.32
N LYS A 156 13.56 -13.28 -12.02
CA LYS A 156 14.29 -13.92 -10.93
C LYS A 156 13.34 -14.81 -10.09
N SER A 157 12.59 -15.67 -10.79
CA SER A 157 11.64 -16.60 -10.17
C SER A 157 12.29 -17.51 -9.13
N ASP A 158 13.53 -17.97 -9.38
CA ASP A 158 14.24 -18.87 -8.47
C ASP A 158 14.57 -18.19 -7.14
N LEU A 159 15.01 -16.92 -7.17
CA LEU A 159 15.24 -16.14 -5.96
C LEU A 159 13.92 -15.84 -5.20
N SER A 160 12.85 -15.53 -5.93
CA SER A 160 11.53 -15.35 -5.31
C SER A 160 11.04 -16.63 -4.65
N ASN A 161 11.20 -17.79 -5.31
CA ASN A 161 10.84 -19.09 -4.75
C ASN A 161 11.74 -19.47 -3.56
N TYR A 162 13.03 -19.14 -3.64
CA TYR A 162 13.96 -19.35 -2.52
C TYR A 162 13.50 -18.60 -1.27
N ILE A 163 13.14 -17.31 -1.39
CA ILE A 163 12.62 -16.51 -0.27
C ILE A 163 11.32 -17.13 0.30
N LYS A 164 10.39 -17.57 -0.55
CA LYS A 164 9.12 -18.19 -0.12
C LYS A 164 9.31 -19.49 0.65
N GLN A 165 10.30 -20.27 0.25
CA GLN A 165 10.59 -21.57 0.87
C GLN A 165 11.52 -21.47 2.07
N TYR A 166 12.18 -20.32 2.24
CA TYR A 166 13.12 -20.10 3.33
C TYR A 166 12.45 -20.32 4.70
N ARG A 167 13.20 -20.96 5.59
CA ARG A 167 12.85 -21.14 7.00
C ARG A 167 14.02 -20.66 7.84
N LEU A 168 13.73 -20.05 8.97
CA LEU A 168 14.75 -19.43 9.83
C LEU A 168 15.77 -20.44 10.38
N GLU A 169 15.43 -21.73 10.38
CA GLU A 169 16.32 -22.82 10.76
C GLU A 169 17.38 -23.15 9.69
N ASN A 170 17.18 -22.67 8.46
CA ASN A 170 18.07 -22.91 7.34
C ASN A 170 19.07 -21.77 7.21
N GLU A 171 20.33 -22.10 6.96
CA GLU A 171 21.34 -21.09 6.62
C GLU A 171 21.15 -20.62 5.18
N ILE A 172 21.29 -19.32 4.95
CA ILE A 172 21.36 -18.74 3.61
C ILE A 172 22.82 -18.68 3.17
N PRO A 173 23.21 -19.28 2.03
CA PRO A 173 24.54 -19.07 1.46
C PRO A 173 24.83 -17.57 1.22
N THR A 174 26.00 -17.12 1.62
CA THR A 174 26.40 -15.70 1.54
C THR A 174 26.20 -15.12 0.13
N ALA A 175 26.53 -15.91 -0.92
CA ALA A 175 26.37 -15.47 -2.30
C ALA A 175 24.89 -15.20 -2.69
N ILE A 176 23.95 -16.01 -2.17
CA ILE A 176 22.50 -15.77 -2.39
C ILE A 176 22.04 -14.54 -1.62
N HIS A 177 22.48 -14.39 -0.37
CA HIS A 177 22.18 -13.22 0.44
C HIS A 177 22.67 -11.92 -0.21
N GLU A 178 23.94 -11.88 -0.66
CA GLU A 178 24.51 -10.72 -1.34
C GLU A 178 23.76 -10.36 -2.61
N GLN A 179 23.35 -11.37 -3.38
CA GLN A 179 22.54 -11.17 -4.59
C GLN A 179 21.17 -10.58 -4.24
N LEU A 180 20.50 -11.08 -3.21
CA LEU A 180 19.23 -10.55 -2.72
C LEU A 180 19.37 -9.10 -2.23
N ILE A 181 20.43 -8.78 -1.48
CA ILE A 181 20.72 -7.41 -1.03
C ILE A 181 20.96 -6.48 -2.23
N THR A 182 21.64 -6.94 -3.29
CA THR A 182 21.84 -6.15 -4.50
C THR A 182 20.51 -5.79 -5.16
N TYR A 183 19.61 -6.77 -5.37
CA TYR A 183 18.27 -6.49 -5.91
C TYR A 183 17.40 -5.67 -4.96
N PHE A 184 17.57 -5.80 -3.65
CA PHE A 184 16.85 -5.01 -2.68
C PHE A 184 17.27 -3.54 -2.70
N LYS A 185 18.55 -3.25 -2.85
CA LYS A 185 19.06 -1.88 -3.08
C LYS A 185 18.50 -1.28 -4.36
N GLU A 186 18.46 -2.08 -5.42
CA GLU A 186 17.85 -1.67 -6.68
C GLU A 186 16.35 -1.34 -6.51
N TYR A 187 15.61 -2.21 -5.80
CA TYR A 187 14.20 -1.97 -5.47
C TYR A 187 13.98 -0.70 -4.64
N ILE A 188 14.89 -0.33 -3.74
CA ILE A 188 14.80 0.93 -2.98
C ILE A 188 14.80 2.15 -3.91
N ILE A 189 15.55 2.13 -5.02
CA ILE A 189 15.62 3.25 -5.97
C ILE A 189 14.46 3.21 -6.98
N ILE A 190 14.16 2.04 -7.52
CA ILE A 190 13.13 1.86 -8.55
C ILE A 190 11.73 1.89 -7.96
N GLY A 191 11.57 1.34 -6.75
CA GLY A 191 10.29 1.17 -6.09
C GLY A 191 9.44 0.07 -6.68
N GLY A 192 8.16 0.07 -6.27
CA GLY A 192 7.14 -0.86 -6.73
C GLY A 192 6.09 -0.25 -7.65
N MET A 193 6.23 1.02 -8.09
CA MET A 193 5.27 1.60 -9.02
C MET A 193 5.37 0.89 -10.38
N PRO A 194 4.25 0.31 -10.91
CA PRO A 194 4.30 -0.58 -12.08
C PRO A 194 5.03 -0.01 -13.29
N ARG A 195 4.76 1.26 -13.61
CA ARG A 195 5.37 1.93 -14.76
C ARG A 195 6.88 2.13 -14.59
N ALA A 196 7.33 2.42 -13.36
CA ALA A 196 8.76 2.58 -13.05
C ALA A 196 9.48 1.22 -13.18
N VAL A 197 8.89 0.16 -12.62
CA VAL A 197 9.43 -1.21 -12.71
C VAL A 197 9.49 -1.67 -14.17
N GLU A 198 8.42 -1.47 -14.96
CA GLU A 198 8.37 -1.83 -16.38
C GLU A 198 9.44 -1.10 -17.20
N SER A 199 9.57 0.22 -16.99
CA SER A 199 10.61 1.02 -17.65
C SER A 199 12.03 0.55 -17.32
N TRP A 200 12.27 0.22 -16.04
CA TRP A 200 13.55 -0.31 -15.60
C TRP A 200 13.90 -1.64 -16.27
N ILE A 201 12.94 -2.57 -16.33
CA ILE A 201 13.15 -3.89 -16.95
C ILE A 201 13.40 -3.77 -18.45
N THR A 202 12.69 -2.86 -19.12
CA THR A 202 12.75 -2.72 -20.57
C THR A 202 13.97 -1.92 -21.03
N ASN A 203 14.25 -0.81 -20.35
CA ASN A 203 15.21 0.20 -20.84
C ASN A 203 16.53 0.19 -20.06
N HIS A 204 16.56 -0.37 -18.85
CA HIS A 204 17.69 -0.30 -17.91
C HIS A 204 18.23 1.12 -17.69
N SER A 205 17.36 2.14 -17.78
CA SER A 205 17.70 3.56 -17.71
C SER A 205 17.16 4.18 -16.41
N LEU A 206 18.06 4.54 -15.51
CA LEU A 206 17.70 5.26 -14.28
C LEU A 206 17.11 6.64 -14.58
N SER A 207 17.59 7.32 -15.64
CA SER A 207 17.02 8.60 -16.07
C SER A 207 15.55 8.46 -16.46
N SER A 208 15.19 7.40 -17.19
CA SER A 208 13.78 7.12 -17.55
C SER A 208 12.92 6.81 -16.33
N VAL A 209 13.44 6.05 -15.35
CA VAL A 209 12.74 5.77 -14.10
C VAL A 209 12.53 7.05 -13.29
N ASN A 210 13.57 7.87 -13.18
CA ASN A 210 13.49 9.14 -12.46
C ASN A 210 12.45 10.09 -13.09
N GLN A 211 12.42 10.18 -14.42
CA GLN A 211 11.39 10.93 -15.14
C GLN A 211 9.98 10.43 -14.78
N ILE A 212 9.78 9.10 -14.77
CA ILE A 212 8.49 8.50 -14.41
C ILE A 212 8.11 8.82 -12.96
N HIS A 213 9.05 8.81 -12.02
CA HIS A 213 8.78 9.17 -10.63
C HIS A 213 8.32 10.63 -10.51
N HIS A 214 8.98 11.55 -11.20
CA HIS A 214 8.58 12.98 -11.20
C HIS A 214 7.22 13.17 -11.88
N ASP A 215 6.93 12.46 -12.99
CA ASP A 215 5.62 12.48 -13.65
C ASP A 215 4.50 11.95 -12.73
N LEU A 216 4.80 10.91 -11.93
CA LEU A 216 3.86 10.38 -10.94
C LEU A 216 3.58 11.38 -9.82
N ILE A 217 4.63 12.03 -9.29
CA ILE A 217 4.49 13.08 -8.26
C ILE A 217 3.69 14.26 -8.82
N ALA A 218 3.96 14.69 -10.05
CA ALA A 218 3.19 15.73 -10.73
C ALA A 218 1.72 15.32 -10.89
N THR A 219 1.45 14.07 -11.32
CA THR A 219 0.09 13.53 -11.43
C THR A 219 -0.68 13.58 -10.10
N TYR A 220 -0.02 13.27 -8.98
CA TYR A 220 -0.65 13.37 -7.66
C TYR A 220 -0.99 14.83 -7.30
N ARG A 221 -0.11 15.78 -7.63
CA ARG A 221 -0.35 17.22 -7.45
C ARG A 221 -1.53 17.72 -8.26
N ASP A 222 -1.62 17.29 -9.53
CA ASP A 222 -2.74 17.67 -10.41
C ASP A 222 -4.08 17.18 -9.88
N ASP A 223 -4.10 16.03 -9.19
CA ASP A 223 -5.31 15.50 -8.56
C ASP A 223 -5.73 16.27 -7.29
N PHE A 224 -4.84 17.05 -6.67
CA PHE A 224 -5.15 17.76 -5.42
C PHE A 224 -6.36 18.69 -5.55
N ALA A 225 -6.51 19.35 -6.68
CA ALA A 225 -7.65 20.23 -6.96
C ALA A 225 -9.00 19.49 -6.91
N LYS A 226 -9.01 18.17 -7.18
CA LYS A 226 -10.25 17.37 -7.19
C LYS A 226 -10.79 17.10 -5.78
N TYR A 227 -9.97 17.16 -4.74
CA TYR A 227 -10.35 16.77 -3.38
C TYR A 227 -9.87 17.69 -2.26
N SER A 228 -9.18 18.77 -2.56
CA SER A 228 -8.69 19.73 -1.56
C SER A 228 -9.81 20.42 -0.77
N GLY A 229 -10.98 20.57 -1.36
CA GLY A 229 -12.12 21.25 -0.74
C GLY A 229 -11.78 22.69 -0.35
N ARG A 230 -11.75 22.98 0.97
CA ARG A 230 -11.37 24.30 1.52
C ARG A 230 -9.88 24.43 1.78
N LEU A 231 -9.09 23.36 1.65
CA LEU A 231 -7.66 23.38 1.87
C LEU A 231 -6.95 23.83 0.59
N SER A 232 -5.88 24.61 0.71
CA SER A 232 -5.11 25.02 -0.48
C SER A 232 -4.30 23.84 -1.05
N VAL A 233 -4.15 23.82 -2.37
CA VAL A 233 -3.32 22.83 -3.08
C VAL A 233 -1.88 22.89 -2.61
N GLU A 234 -1.36 24.10 -2.34
CA GLU A 234 0.00 24.31 -1.81
C GLU A 234 0.19 23.59 -0.47
N ARG A 235 -0.85 23.56 0.39
CA ARG A 235 -0.77 22.86 1.68
C ARG A 235 -0.64 21.34 1.52
N LEU A 236 -1.35 20.78 0.56
CA LEU A 236 -1.22 19.35 0.23
C LEU A 236 0.17 19.04 -0.31
N ASP A 237 0.71 19.90 -1.18
CA ASP A 237 2.06 19.73 -1.73
C ASP A 237 3.13 19.83 -0.64
N GLU A 238 3.07 20.84 0.23
CA GLU A 238 3.99 20.97 1.36
C GLU A 238 4.03 19.71 2.23
N VAL A 239 2.86 19.19 2.58
CA VAL A 239 2.79 17.97 3.42
C VAL A 239 3.29 16.76 2.65
N MET A 240 2.92 16.59 1.38
CA MET A 240 3.39 15.48 0.55
C MET A 240 4.91 15.47 0.43
N MET A 241 5.53 16.62 0.15
CA MET A 241 6.98 16.73 0.01
C MET A 241 7.73 16.63 1.34
N ALA A 242 7.06 16.93 2.45
CA ALA A 242 7.66 16.79 3.78
C ALA A 242 7.76 15.34 4.25
N VAL A 243 6.83 14.46 3.85
CA VAL A 243 6.80 13.07 4.33
C VAL A 243 8.13 12.33 4.12
N PRO A 244 8.76 12.33 2.92
CA PRO A 244 10.06 11.68 2.72
C PRO A 244 11.20 12.25 3.59
N LEU A 245 11.12 13.52 4.01
CA LEU A 245 12.11 14.17 4.87
C LEU A 245 11.96 13.75 6.35
N PHE A 246 10.77 13.26 6.74
CA PHE A 246 10.45 12.84 8.12
C PHE A 246 10.40 11.32 8.31
N LEU A 247 10.79 10.52 7.32
CA LEU A 247 10.84 9.07 7.45
C LEU A 247 11.62 8.65 8.71
N GLY A 248 11.12 7.67 9.42
CA GLY A 248 11.71 7.17 10.66
C GLY A 248 11.60 8.11 11.86
N LYS A 249 10.87 9.22 11.74
CA LYS A 249 10.70 10.20 12.82
C LYS A 249 9.24 10.48 13.09
N LYS A 250 8.95 10.92 14.31
CA LYS A 250 7.64 11.45 14.66
C LYS A 250 7.26 12.60 13.72
N PHE A 251 6.08 12.51 13.10
CA PHE A 251 5.56 13.55 12.24
C PHE A 251 5.10 14.75 13.08
N MET A 252 5.72 15.90 12.86
CA MET A 252 5.45 17.12 13.61
C MET A 252 4.98 18.24 12.67
N CYS A 253 3.73 18.66 12.83
CA CYS A 253 3.12 19.69 12.00
C CYS A 253 3.95 21.00 11.97
N SER A 254 4.50 21.42 13.09
CA SER A 254 5.32 22.62 13.21
C SER A 254 6.65 22.57 12.44
N LYS A 255 7.12 21.35 12.10
CA LYS A 255 8.32 21.18 11.28
C LYS A 255 8.02 21.12 9.79
N VAL A 256 6.77 20.84 9.40
CA VAL A 256 6.33 20.90 8.01
C VAL A 256 6.23 22.36 7.58
N ASN A 257 5.49 23.15 8.34
CA ASN A 257 5.38 24.60 8.15
C ASN A 257 5.16 25.29 9.50
N PRO A 258 6.15 26.06 10.02
CA PRO A 258 6.07 26.70 11.33
C PRO A 258 4.98 27.78 11.43
N THR A 259 4.59 28.37 10.31
CA THR A 259 3.60 29.48 10.26
C THR A 259 2.18 28.98 10.05
N ALA A 260 2.02 27.72 9.65
CA ALA A 260 0.71 27.14 9.37
C ALA A 260 0.02 26.61 10.64
N GLN A 261 -1.30 26.70 10.67
CA GLN A 261 -2.09 26.05 11.72
C GLN A 261 -1.92 24.53 11.66
N SER A 262 -1.62 23.90 12.80
CA SER A 262 -1.43 22.44 12.89
C SER A 262 -2.66 21.64 12.40
N ALA A 263 -3.87 22.20 12.56
CA ALA A 263 -5.09 21.59 12.06
C ALA A 263 -5.10 21.46 10.53
N ALA A 264 -4.63 22.49 9.80
CA ALA A 264 -4.54 22.46 8.34
C ALA A 264 -3.52 21.41 7.84
N ILE A 265 -2.38 21.28 8.53
CA ILE A 265 -1.37 20.23 8.21
C ILE A 265 -1.94 18.84 8.46
N LYS A 266 -2.64 18.62 9.59
CA LYS A 266 -3.30 17.34 9.87
C LYS A 266 -4.36 17.00 8.83
N GLN A 267 -5.20 17.97 8.46
CA GLN A 267 -6.21 17.79 7.43
C GLN A 267 -5.59 17.44 6.07
N ALA A 268 -4.49 18.10 5.69
CA ALA A 268 -3.75 17.78 4.46
C ALA A 268 -3.21 16.34 4.50
N LEU A 269 -2.60 15.93 5.61
CA LEU A 269 -2.12 14.57 5.80
C LEU A 269 -3.27 13.54 5.70
N ASP A 270 -4.42 13.82 6.31
CA ASP A 270 -5.59 12.95 6.26
C ASP A 270 -6.11 12.78 4.83
N LEU A 271 -6.11 13.86 4.03
CA LEU A 271 -6.46 13.81 2.62
C LEU A 271 -5.45 12.98 1.81
N LEU A 272 -4.16 13.17 2.02
CA LEU A 272 -3.12 12.36 1.36
C LEU A 272 -3.22 10.87 1.74
N CYS A 273 -3.57 10.56 2.99
CA CYS A 273 -3.81 9.18 3.42
C CYS A 273 -5.08 8.58 2.79
N LYS A 274 -6.15 9.36 2.63
CA LYS A 274 -7.35 8.93 1.88
C LYS A 274 -7.03 8.68 0.41
N ALA A 275 -6.18 9.51 -0.21
CA ALA A 275 -5.68 9.28 -1.57
C ALA A 275 -4.71 8.10 -1.68
N LYS A 276 -4.35 7.47 -0.55
CA LYS A 276 -3.37 6.38 -0.45
C LYS A 276 -1.96 6.77 -0.92
N ILE A 277 -1.63 8.07 -0.91
CA ILE A 277 -0.29 8.61 -1.23
C ILE A 277 0.63 8.49 -0.01
N CYS A 278 0.06 8.59 1.18
CA CYS A 278 0.76 8.42 2.45
C CYS A 278 0.01 7.42 3.34
N HIS A 279 0.73 6.81 4.28
CA HIS A 279 0.15 5.91 5.25
C HIS A 279 0.61 6.26 6.65
N LYS A 280 -0.34 6.31 7.57
CA LYS A 280 -0.05 6.54 8.98
C LYS A 280 0.54 5.28 9.62
N VAL A 281 1.56 5.48 10.44
CA VAL A 281 2.05 4.51 11.41
C VAL A 281 1.65 5.07 12.77
N SER A 282 0.59 4.54 13.35
CA SER A 282 -0.03 5.09 14.54
C SER A 282 0.65 4.60 15.81
N GLY A 283 0.85 5.49 16.78
CA GLY A 283 1.30 5.08 18.10
C GLY A 283 0.26 4.21 18.81
N SER A 284 0.69 3.09 19.40
CA SER A 284 -0.15 2.24 20.23
C SER A 284 0.54 1.97 21.57
N ALA A 285 -0.23 1.91 22.66
CA ALA A 285 0.27 1.49 23.95
C ALA A 285 0.65 -0.01 23.95
N ALA A 286 0.03 -0.79 23.05
CA ALA A 286 0.31 -2.20 22.82
C ALA A 286 0.34 -3.07 24.09
N ASN A 287 -0.67 -2.88 24.98
CA ASN A 287 -0.85 -3.73 26.17
C ASN A 287 -1.61 -5.02 25.83
N GLY A 288 -2.31 -5.05 24.70
CA GLY A 288 -3.11 -6.19 24.24
C GLY A 288 -3.51 -6.07 22.77
N VAL A 289 -4.34 -6.98 22.33
CA VAL A 289 -4.93 -6.98 20.99
C VAL A 289 -6.44 -6.70 21.08
N PRO A 290 -7.02 -5.94 20.14
CA PRO A 290 -6.41 -5.37 18.93
C PRO A 290 -5.56 -4.11 19.22
N LEU A 291 -4.45 -3.94 18.51
CA LEU A 291 -3.55 -2.79 18.68
C LEU A 291 -4.24 -1.44 18.48
N ALA A 292 -5.25 -1.42 17.61
CA ALA A 292 -6.04 -0.23 17.30
C ALA A 292 -6.93 0.24 18.49
N ALA A 293 -7.17 -0.59 19.50
CA ALA A 293 -7.95 -0.19 20.68
C ALA A 293 -7.20 0.79 21.59
N GLU A 294 -5.87 0.83 21.47
CA GLU A 294 -5.01 1.62 22.37
C GLU A 294 -4.18 2.66 21.63
N LEU A 295 -4.81 3.33 20.64
CA LEU A 295 -4.16 4.38 19.87
C LEU A 295 -3.74 5.56 20.72
N GLN A 296 -2.57 6.07 20.45
CA GLN A 296 -1.98 7.26 21.07
C GLN A 296 -1.85 8.36 20.02
N GLU A 297 -2.88 9.18 19.84
CA GLU A 297 -2.93 10.21 18.79
C GLU A 297 -1.76 11.21 18.80
N LYS A 298 -1.11 11.40 19.96
CA LYS A 298 0.08 12.24 20.12
C LYS A 298 1.27 11.70 19.32
N TYR A 299 1.29 10.39 19.07
CA TYR A 299 2.41 9.70 18.43
C TYR A 299 2.00 9.21 17.05
N LEU A 300 2.61 9.79 16.04
CA LEU A 300 2.35 9.50 14.64
C LEU A 300 3.66 9.54 13.86
N LYS A 301 3.96 8.48 13.12
CA LYS A 301 4.90 8.45 12.02
C LYS A 301 4.12 8.35 10.71
N VAL A 302 4.75 8.68 9.60
CA VAL A 302 4.14 8.62 8.26
C VAL A 302 5.13 7.98 7.32
N ILE A 303 4.66 7.04 6.51
CA ILE A 303 5.39 6.52 5.36
C ILE A 303 4.72 6.95 4.06
N PHE A 304 5.49 7.02 3.01
CA PHE A 304 5.01 7.30 1.67
C PHE A 304 4.50 6.02 1.00
N ILE A 305 3.74 6.15 -0.07
CA ILE A 305 3.18 5.00 -0.80
C ILE A 305 4.27 4.06 -1.33
N ASP A 306 5.39 4.61 -1.78
CA ASP A 306 6.42 3.84 -2.48
C ASP A 306 7.83 4.37 -2.17
N VAL A 307 8.76 3.43 -1.93
CA VAL A 307 10.15 3.76 -1.59
C VAL A 307 10.91 4.38 -2.75
N GLY A 308 10.60 4.02 -3.99
CA GLY A 308 11.22 4.63 -5.18
C GLY A 308 10.83 6.09 -5.34
N LEU A 309 9.56 6.43 -5.10
CA LEU A 309 9.11 7.82 -5.08
C LEU A 309 9.78 8.61 -3.94
N CYS A 310 9.95 8.01 -2.75
CA CYS A 310 10.74 8.62 -1.67
C CYS A 310 12.18 8.90 -2.10
N SER A 311 12.82 7.92 -2.73
CA SER A 311 14.20 8.02 -3.21
C SER A 311 14.34 9.16 -4.22
N ALA A 312 13.38 9.29 -5.15
CA ALA A 312 13.35 10.39 -6.12
C ALA A 312 13.21 11.76 -5.44
N VAL A 313 12.30 11.91 -4.48
CA VAL A 313 12.12 13.17 -3.72
C VAL A 313 13.39 13.52 -2.92
N LEU A 314 14.08 12.52 -2.37
CA LEU A 314 15.32 12.69 -1.60
C LEU A 314 16.58 12.85 -2.49
N GLY A 315 16.45 12.71 -3.81
CA GLY A 315 17.57 12.80 -4.74
C GLY A 315 18.57 11.64 -4.63
N LEU A 316 18.11 10.45 -4.19
CA LEU A 316 18.97 9.27 -4.06
C LEU A 316 19.23 8.62 -5.41
N SER A 317 20.45 8.12 -5.62
CA SER A 317 20.85 7.40 -6.83
C SER A 317 21.33 5.98 -6.52
N LEU A 318 21.28 5.09 -7.53
CA LEU A 318 21.73 3.72 -7.38
C LEU A 318 23.24 3.65 -7.13
N ASP A 319 24.02 4.53 -7.77
CA ASP A 319 25.48 4.60 -7.56
C ASP A 319 25.81 4.91 -6.10
N GLN A 320 25.09 5.85 -5.50
CA GLN A 320 25.24 6.15 -4.07
C GLN A 320 24.93 4.91 -3.22
N LEU A 321 23.86 4.17 -3.51
CA LEU A 321 23.48 2.97 -2.76
C LEU A 321 24.46 1.80 -2.94
N THR A 322 25.08 1.65 -4.11
CA THR A 322 26.05 0.59 -4.34
C THR A 322 27.37 0.84 -3.61
N LEU A 323 27.78 2.10 -3.47
CA LEU A 323 28.98 2.52 -2.76
C LEU A 323 28.82 2.46 -1.23
N ILE A 324 27.60 2.57 -0.72
CA ILE A 324 27.31 2.56 0.71
C ILE A 324 27.08 1.12 1.19
N LYS A 325 27.94 0.65 2.08
CA LYS A 325 27.78 -0.69 2.71
C LYS A 325 26.56 -0.73 3.63
N ASP A 326 26.32 0.33 4.39
CA ASP A 326 25.23 0.44 5.35
C ASP A 326 24.18 1.46 4.89
N LEU A 327 22.94 1.02 4.71
CA LEU A 327 21.81 1.90 4.39
C LEU A 327 21.50 2.95 5.48
N ASP A 328 22.10 2.78 6.69
CA ASP A 328 22.02 3.74 7.80
C ASP A 328 22.54 5.14 7.42
N LEU A 329 23.49 5.21 6.49
CA LEU A 329 24.06 6.49 6.03
C LEU A 329 23.07 7.30 5.20
N ILE A 330 21.96 6.68 4.78
CA ILE A 330 20.92 7.31 3.96
C ILE A 330 19.77 7.73 4.86
N ASN A 331 19.55 9.04 4.96
CA ASN A 331 18.45 9.62 5.75
C ASN A 331 18.35 9.02 7.17
N LYS A 332 19.50 8.67 7.79
CA LYS A 332 19.58 8.14 9.17
C LYS A 332 18.65 6.95 9.43
N GLY A 333 18.57 6.01 8.50
CA GLY A 333 17.74 4.81 8.61
C GLY A 333 16.28 4.98 8.14
N GLY A 334 15.82 6.19 7.84
CA GLY A 334 14.43 6.43 7.46
C GLY A 334 13.97 5.67 6.22
N ILE A 335 14.85 5.50 5.23
CA ILE A 335 14.55 4.69 4.03
C ILE A 335 14.34 3.21 4.38
N SER A 336 15.11 2.68 5.32
CA SER A 336 14.93 1.29 5.78
C SER A 336 13.60 1.10 6.47
N GLU A 337 13.19 2.04 7.34
CA GLU A 337 11.85 2.01 7.93
C GLU A 337 10.77 2.16 6.86
N GLN A 338 10.94 3.05 5.87
CA GLN A 338 10.00 3.21 4.76
C GLN A 338 9.76 1.89 4.01
N VAL A 339 10.82 1.22 3.56
CA VAL A 339 10.66 0.00 2.76
C VAL A 339 10.12 -1.15 3.59
N VAL A 340 10.49 -1.25 4.87
CA VAL A 340 9.92 -2.25 5.78
C VAL A 340 8.44 -1.98 5.99
N GLY A 341 8.03 -0.75 6.27
CA GLY A 341 6.62 -0.38 6.40
C GLY A 341 5.82 -0.70 5.14
N GLN A 342 6.36 -0.42 3.96
CA GLN A 342 5.75 -0.78 2.68
C GLN A 342 5.59 -2.31 2.54
N ILE A 343 6.60 -3.11 2.90
CA ILE A 343 6.51 -4.57 2.87
C ILE A 343 5.46 -5.07 3.88
N LEU A 344 5.44 -4.54 5.10
CA LEU A 344 4.47 -4.92 6.12
C LEU A 344 3.02 -4.68 5.69
N ARG A 345 2.77 -3.70 4.82
CA ARG A 345 1.45 -3.48 4.22
C ARG A 345 1.07 -4.57 3.21
N THR A 346 2.03 -5.23 2.58
CA THR A 346 1.79 -6.24 1.54
C THR A 346 1.64 -7.67 2.09
N ILE A 347 1.87 -7.90 3.38
CA ILE A 347 1.77 -9.23 3.99
C ILE A 347 0.40 -9.52 4.61
N VAL A 348 -0.46 -8.52 4.73
CA VAL A 348 -1.84 -8.72 5.20
C VAL A 348 -2.73 -9.23 4.07
N PRO A 349 -3.86 -9.91 4.38
CA PRO A 349 -4.82 -10.32 3.37
C PRO A 349 -5.33 -9.13 2.54
N LEU A 350 -5.45 -9.30 1.22
CA LEU A 350 -5.81 -8.23 0.29
C LEU A 350 -7.19 -7.59 0.53
N TYR A 351 -8.06 -8.25 1.30
CA TYR A 351 -9.37 -7.72 1.69
C TYR A 351 -9.35 -6.86 2.97
N ILE A 352 -8.17 -6.68 3.58
CA ILE A 352 -7.96 -5.85 4.77
C ILE A 352 -7.21 -4.59 4.39
N ASP A 353 -7.71 -3.41 4.80
CA ASP A 353 -6.94 -2.15 4.67
C ASP A 353 -5.75 -2.20 5.64
N PRO A 354 -4.50 -2.21 5.14
CA PRO A 354 -3.34 -2.39 5.99
C PRO A 354 -3.16 -1.23 6.97
N SER A 355 -3.09 -1.54 8.26
CA SER A 355 -2.80 -0.59 9.33
C SER A 355 -1.45 -0.88 9.94
N LEU A 356 -0.65 0.17 10.16
CA LEU A 356 0.67 0.07 10.77
C LEU A 356 0.67 0.74 12.13
N PHE A 357 1.37 0.13 13.08
CA PHE A 357 1.51 0.62 14.44
C PHE A 357 2.99 0.66 14.83
N TYR A 358 3.32 1.55 15.77
CA TYR A 358 4.61 1.60 16.43
C TYR A 358 4.41 1.87 17.92
N TRP A 359 5.44 1.63 18.73
CA TRP A 359 5.39 1.93 20.14
C TRP A 359 6.36 3.04 20.50
N HIS A 360 5.91 3.94 21.34
CA HIS A 360 6.71 5.04 21.84
C HIS A 360 6.44 5.29 23.32
N ARG A 361 7.49 5.58 24.07
CA ARG A 361 7.44 5.94 25.49
C ARG A 361 8.28 7.17 25.72
N ASP A 362 7.67 8.21 26.26
CA ASP A 362 8.32 9.41 26.77
C ASP A 362 8.23 9.41 28.29
N GLU A 363 9.34 9.20 28.99
CA GLU A 363 9.45 9.42 30.42
C GLU A 363 10.55 10.45 30.71
N LYS A 364 10.47 11.11 31.90
CA LYS A 364 11.47 12.11 32.28
C LYS A 364 12.89 11.52 32.21
N GLY A 365 13.68 11.99 31.25
CA GLY A 365 15.06 11.57 31.05
C GLY A 365 15.28 10.31 30.19
N SER A 366 14.24 9.66 29.64
CA SER A 366 14.36 8.48 28.80
C SER A 366 13.26 8.42 27.76
N SER A 367 13.62 8.33 26.49
CA SER A 367 12.68 7.99 25.41
C SER A 367 13.04 6.63 24.84
N ALA A 368 12.03 5.82 24.55
CA ALA A 368 12.20 4.52 23.91
C ALA A 368 11.16 4.37 22.79
N GLU A 369 11.58 3.76 21.70
CA GLU A 369 10.74 3.56 20.53
C GLU A 369 11.00 2.20 19.91
N VAL A 370 9.96 1.52 19.41
CA VAL A 370 10.03 0.33 18.56
C VAL A 370 9.39 0.69 17.22
N ASP A 371 10.11 0.50 16.13
CA ASP A 371 9.79 1.04 14.81
C ASP A 371 8.43 0.58 14.30
N TYR A 372 8.10 -0.71 14.47
CA TYR A 372 6.78 -1.26 14.18
C TYR A 372 6.32 -2.24 15.25
N VAL A 373 5.03 -2.29 15.46
CA VAL A 373 4.37 -3.30 16.30
C VAL A 373 3.29 -3.96 15.46
N MET A 374 3.37 -5.26 15.31
CA MET A 374 2.42 -6.04 14.53
C MET A 374 1.53 -6.89 15.44
N GLN A 375 0.31 -7.13 14.98
CA GLN A 375 -0.55 -8.16 15.53
C GLN A 375 -0.53 -9.38 14.62
N TYR A 376 -0.23 -10.54 15.18
CA TYR A 376 -0.36 -11.81 14.47
C TYR A 376 -1.15 -12.78 15.36
N GLN A 377 -2.37 -13.12 14.95
CA GLN A 377 -3.33 -13.82 15.78
C GLN A 377 -3.54 -13.05 17.11
N ASN A 378 -3.31 -13.70 18.25
CA ASN A 378 -3.41 -13.10 19.59
C ASN A 378 -2.05 -12.62 20.14
N LYS A 379 -1.03 -12.48 19.29
CA LYS A 379 0.32 -12.10 19.70
C LYS A 379 0.66 -10.71 19.21
N ILE A 380 1.38 -9.98 20.06
CA ILE A 380 2.04 -8.72 19.71
C ILE A 380 3.47 -9.05 19.31
N ILE A 381 3.90 -8.61 18.14
CA ILE A 381 5.25 -8.84 17.62
C ILE A 381 5.89 -7.48 17.35
N PRO A 382 6.84 -7.05 18.20
CA PRO A 382 7.62 -5.86 17.91
C PRO A 382 8.64 -6.12 16.81
N VAL A 383 8.82 -5.13 15.94
CA VAL A 383 9.75 -5.17 14.81
C VAL A 383 10.65 -3.96 14.89
N GLU A 384 11.94 -4.21 15.05
CA GLU A 384 12.99 -3.19 15.06
C GLU A 384 13.76 -3.22 13.74
N VAL A 385 13.90 -2.07 13.11
CA VAL A 385 14.59 -1.93 11.82
C VAL A 385 15.98 -1.35 12.04
N LYS A 386 16.99 -2.03 11.53
CA LYS A 386 18.39 -1.57 11.54
C LYS A 386 18.92 -1.62 10.11
N ALA A 387 19.27 -0.48 9.57
CA ALA A 387 19.77 -0.42 8.21
C ALA A 387 21.14 -1.08 8.02
N GLY A 388 21.93 -1.23 9.10
CA GLY A 388 23.20 -1.95 9.14
C GLY A 388 23.12 -3.30 9.86
N SER A 389 24.25 -4.00 9.90
CA SER A 389 24.38 -5.29 10.63
C SER A 389 24.44 -5.12 12.16
N THR A 390 24.77 -3.93 12.64
CA THR A 390 24.92 -3.58 14.06
C THR A 390 23.83 -2.60 14.51
N GLY A 391 23.73 -2.35 15.80
CA GLY A 391 22.81 -1.36 16.37
C GLY A 391 22.27 -1.79 17.73
N SER A 392 21.97 -0.80 18.58
CA SER A 392 21.42 -1.04 19.93
C SER A 392 19.97 -1.50 19.85
N LEU A 393 19.62 -2.53 20.63
CA LEU A 393 18.26 -3.06 20.79
C LEU A 393 17.64 -2.71 22.15
N LYS A 394 18.18 -1.68 22.84
CA LYS A 394 17.71 -1.30 24.20
C LYS A 394 16.22 -1.05 24.26
N SER A 395 15.67 -0.30 23.31
CA SER A 395 14.22 0.00 23.25
C SER A 395 13.40 -1.27 23.03
N LEU A 396 13.85 -2.15 22.13
CA LEU A 396 13.19 -3.42 21.84
C LEU A 396 13.16 -4.32 23.09
N HIS A 397 14.31 -4.46 23.77
CA HIS A 397 14.38 -5.26 25.01
C HIS A 397 13.54 -4.66 26.13
N LEU A 398 13.52 -3.32 26.27
CA LEU A 398 12.66 -2.63 27.24
C LEU A 398 11.19 -2.93 26.95
N PHE A 399 10.77 -2.81 25.68
CA PHE A 399 9.39 -3.10 25.28
C PHE A 399 9.01 -4.56 25.56
N MET A 400 9.87 -5.51 25.17
CA MET A 400 9.65 -6.94 25.43
C MET A 400 9.46 -7.22 26.92
N ASN A 401 10.30 -6.60 27.77
CA ASN A 401 10.19 -6.73 29.21
C ASN A 401 8.88 -6.16 29.75
N LEU A 402 8.56 -4.93 29.39
CA LEU A 402 7.34 -4.26 29.86
C LEU A 402 6.06 -5.00 29.47
N LYS A 403 6.07 -5.66 28.30
CA LYS A 403 4.92 -6.36 27.76
C LYS A 403 4.99 -7.89 27.94
N GLN A 404 6.04 -8.41 28.59
CA GLN A 404 6.27 -9.85 28.79
C GLN A 404 6.19 -10.65 27.48
N LEU A 405 6.83 -10.14 26.41
CA LEU A 405 6.77 -10.75 25.08
C LEU A 405 7.93 -11.75 24.88
N PRO A 406 7.62 -12.98 24.40
CA PRO A 406 8.64 -14.00 24.18
C PRO A 406 9.36 -13.88 22.83
N LEU A 407 8.84 -13.05 21.91
CA LEU A 407 9.32 -12.98 20.53
C LEU A 407 9.40 -11.53 20.07
N ALA A 408 10.47 -11.22 19.36
CA ALA A 408 10.66 -9.97 18.63
C ALA A 408 11.33 -10.24 17.28
N VAL A 409 11.19 -9.33 16.35
CA VAL A 409 11.83 -9.38 15.03
C VAL A 409 12.80 -8.21 14.91
N ARG A 410 14.03 -8.49 14.53
CA ARG A 410 14.98 -7.49 14.06
C ARG A 410 15.17 -7.65 12.56
N ILE A 411 14.96 -6.59 11.81
CA ILE A 411 15.22 -6.53 10.37
C ILE A 411 16.53 -5.77 10.16
N SER A 412 17.49 -6.38 9.49
CA SER A 412 18.80 -5.80 9.21
C SER A 412 19.37 -6.32 7.89
N SER A 413 20.46 -5.70 7.42
CA SER A 413 21.19 -6.15 6.22
C SER A 413 22.08 -7.37 6.44
N GLY A 414 22.19 -7.86 7.69
CA GLY A 414 22.97 -9.05 8.02
C GLY A 414 22.28 -10.36 7.64
N LEU A 415 23.04 -11.46 7.67
CA LEU A 415 22.48 -12.80 7.46
C LEU A 415 21.41 -13.09 8.53
N PRO A 416 20.30 -13.73 8.11
CA PRO A 416 19.25 -14.11 9.04
C PRO A 416 19.78 -15.04 10.13
N ASN A 417 19.40 -14.79 11.36
CA ASN A 417 19.76 -15.63 12.52
C ASN A 417 18.65 -15.62 13.56
N LYS A 418 18.71 -16.57 14.48
CA LYS A 418 17.86 -16.66 15.66
C LYS A 418 18.74 -16.59 16.90
N ASN A 419 18.48 -15.60 17.74
CA ASN A 419 19.21 -15.41 18.98
C ASN A 419 18.27 -15.52 20.18
N GLU A 420 18.68 -16.23 21.22
CA GLU A 420 18.02 -16.22 22.51
C GLU A 420 18.66 -15.15 23.39
N ILE A 421 17.85 -14.31 23.97
CA ILE A 421 18.30 -13.20 24.81
C ILE A 421 17.74 -13.43 26.22
N ALA A 422 18.65 -13.62 27.19
CA ALA A 422 18.27 -13.61 28.59
C ALA A 422 17.93 -12.16 29.00
N VAL A 423 16.68 -11.93 29.29
CA VAL A 423 16.23 -10.64 29.80
C VAL A 423 16.37 -10.67 31.32
N LYS A 424 17.27 -9.86 31.87
CA LYS A 424 17.33 -9.69 33.31
C LYS A 424 16.05 -9.03 33.80
N ASN A 425 15.31 -9.70 34.66
CA ASN A 425 14.23 -9.05 35.41
C ASN A 425 14.80 -7.83 36.13
N PRO A 426 14.11 -6.69 36.10
CA PRO A 426 14.54 -5.47 36.76
C PRO A 426 14.63 -5.63 38.29
#